data_a0cfb9f072187b76f234a6d553f7d981
#
_entry.id   a0cfb9f072187b76f234a6d553f7d981
#
_cell.length_a   1.000
_cell.length_b   1.000
_cell.length_c   1.000
_cell.angle_alpha   90.00
_cell.angle_beta   90.00
_cell.angle_gamma   90.00
#
_symmetry.space_group_name_H-M   'P 1'
#
loop_
_entity.id
_entity.type
_entity.pdbx_description
1 polymer ?
#
loop_
_entity_poly.entity_id
_entity_poly.type
_entity_poly.pdbx_seq_one_letter_code
_entity_poly.pdbx_strand_id
1 'polypeptide(L)'
;MDKQQEFALRTVEERDVRFIRLWFTDVLGTLKSVAIAPAELEAAFEEGLGFDGSAIEGMTRVSEDDMIVQPDPSTFQILPWRGGPQGTARMFCDILTPDGEPSLGDPRHVLKRALAKAKEKGFTFYVHPEIEFYLFENQTDWSKAPTPIDEGGYFDHVPRSPGMDFR
;
A
#
# COMPACT_ATOMS: atom_id res chain seq x y z
N MET A 1 2.69 -6.56 22.26
CA MET A 1 2.80 -5.48 21.24
C MET A 1 4.28 -5.21 20.95
N ASP A 2 4.66 -5.14 19.71
CA ASP A 2 6.04 -4.83 19.33
C ASP A 2 6.27 -3.31 19.18
N LYS A 3 7.55 -2.90 19.02
CA LYS A 3 7.92 -1.48 18.91
C LYS A 3 7.31 -0.77 17.68
N GLN A 4 6.99 -1.50 16.63
CA GLN A 4 6.43 -0.91 15.42
C GLN A 4 4.93 -0.72 15.54
N GLN A 5 4.24 -1.63 16.22
CA GLN A 5 2.85 -1.46 16.59
C GLN A 5 2.68 -0.26 17.53
N GLU A 6 3.53 -0.15 18.57
CA GLU A 6 3.53 1.00 19.48
C GLU A 6 3.77 2.32 18.75
N PHE A 7 4.72 2.34 17.80
CA PHE A 7 5.00 3.51 16.97
C PHE A 7 3.79 3.91 16.11
N ALA A 8 3.14 2.93 15.48
CA ALA A 8 1.96 3.18 14.64
C ALA A 8 0.80 3.76 15.47
N LEU A 9 0.46 3.14 16.60
CA LEU A 9 -0.60 3.61 17.51
C LEU A 9 -0.34 5.03 18.00
N ARG A 10 0.86 5.30 18.51
CA ARG A 10 1.25 6.64 18.94
C ARG A 10 1.17 7.66 17.83
N THR A 11 1.67 7.33 16.63
CA THR A 11 1.66 8.26 15.50
C THR A 11 0.24 8.57 15.02
N VAL A 12 -0.64 7.57 15.06
CA VAL A 12 -2.06 7.75 14.73
C VAL A 12 -2.71 8.76 15.69
N GLU A 13 -2.42 8.67 16.98
CA GLU A 13 -2.92 9.60 17.99
C GLU A 13 -2.30 11.01 17.83
N GLU A 14 -0.96 11.11 17.78
CA GLU A 14 -0.23 12.39 17.68
C GLU A 14 -0.57 13.19 16.40
N ARG A 15 -0.92 12.50 15.33
CA ARG A 15 -1.22 13.10 14.01
C ARG A 15 -2.70 13.23 13.72
N ASP A 16 -3.56 12.91 14.69
CA ASP A 16 -5.03 12.93 14.52
C ASP A 16 -5.47 12.21 13.24
N VAL A 17 -4.92 11.00 13.03
CA VAL A 17 -5.24 10.18 11.86
C VAL A 17 -6.68 9.72 11.95
N ARG A 18 -7.46 9.99 10.90
CA ARG A 18 -8.88 9.66 10.87
C ARG A 18 -9.19 8.26 10.33
N PHE A 19 -8.38 7.81 9.36
CA PHE A 19 -8.55 6.50 8.73
C PHE A 19 -7.19 5.84 8.52
N ILE A 20 -7.13 4.54 8.75
CA ILE A 20 -6.00 3.69 8.40
C ILE A 20 -6.45 2.78 7.25
N ARG A 21 -5.73 2.85 6.13
CA ARG A 21 -5.98 2.00 4.99
C ARG A 21 -5.12 0.75 5.06
N LEU A 22 -5.77 -0.38 5.07
CA LEU A 22 -5.14 -1.69 4.99
C LEU A 22 -5.05 -2.07 3.51
N TRP A 23 -3.83 -2.13 2.99
CA TRP A 23 -3.54 -2.35 1.58
C TRP A 23 -3.03 -3.77 1.35
N PHE A 24 -3.62 -4.46 0.39
CA PHE A 24 -3.19 -5.76 -0.08
C PHE A 24 -3.40 -5.86 -1.59
N THR A 25 -2.81 -6.84 -2.24
CA THR A 25 -2.96 -7.03 -3.69
C THR A 25 -3.70 -8.33 -3.98
N ASP A 26 -4.51 -8.31 -5.02
CA ASP A 26 -5.08 -9.54 -5.57
C ASP A 26 -4.07 -10.31 -6.44
N VAL A 27 -4.45 -11.46 -6.97
CA VAL A 27 -3.58 -12.31 -7.79
C VAL A 27 -3.21 -11.68 -9.13
N LEU A 28 -3.94 -10.67 -9.57
CA LEU A 28 -3.64 -9.90 -10.80
C LEU A 28 -2.75 -8.69 -10.52
N GLY A 29 -2.37 -8.46 -9.26
CA GLY A 29 -1.54 -7.32 -8.84
C GLY A 29 -2.33 -6.03 -8.62
N THR A 30 -3.66 -6.07 -8.62
CA THR A 30 -4.49 -4.90 -8.33
C THR A 30 -4.46 -4.57 -6.84
N LEU A 31 -4.19 -3.32 -6.52
CA LEU A 31 -4.21 -2.85 -5.14
C LEU A 31 -5.65 -2.79 -4.62
N LYS A 32 -5.92 -3.52 -3.56
CA LYS A 32 -7.16 -3.51 -2.79
C LYS A 32 -6.96 -2.73 -1.49
N SER A 33 -8.02 -2.15 -0.97
CA SER A 33 -7.95 -1.36 0.25
C SER A 33 -9.26 -1.48 1.05
N VAL A 34 -9.13 -1.73 2.33
CA VAL A 34 -10.17 -1.53 3.33
C VAL A 34 -9.71 -0.44 4.29
N ALA A 35 -10.63 0.32 4.86
CA ALA A 35 -10.30 1.37 5.81
C ALA A 35 -10.87 1.02 7.18
N ILE A 36 -10.07 1.21 8.23
CA ILE A 36 -10.48 1.08 9.63
C ILE A 36 -10.35 2.41 10.35
N ALA A 37 -11.11 2.56 11.44
CA ALA A 37 -10.96 3.67 12.36
C ALA A 37 -9.74 3.45 13.28
N PRO A 38 -9.13 4.51 13.84
CA PRO A 38 -8.03 4.40 14.80
C PRO A 38 -8.32 3.48 15.98
N ALA A 39 -9.54 3.48 16.49
CA ALA A 39 -9.95 2.64 17.60
C ALA A 39 -9.91 1.12 17.32
N GLU A 40 -9.91 0.75 16.05
CA GLU A 40 -9.86 -0.65 15.61
C GLU A 40 -8.43 -1.15 15.38
N LEU A 41 -7.43 -0.24 15.40
CA LEU A 41 -6.06 -0.58 15.00
C LEU A 41 -5.40 -1.61 15.89
N GLU A 42 -5.58 -1.51 17.20
CA GLU A 42 -5.00 -2.44 18.18
C GLU A 42 -5.56 -3.85 17.98
N ALA A 43 -6.88 -3.99 17.86
CA ALA A 43 -7.53 -5.27 17.55
C ALA A 43 -7.09 -5.82 16.18
N ALA A 44 -6.94 -4.96 15.17
CA ALA A 44 -6.46 -5.37 13.87
C ALA A 44 -5.01 -5.91 13.90
N PHE A 45 -4.16 -5.44 14.80
CA PHE A 45 -2.83 -6.02 15.00
C PHE A 45 -2.87 -7.39 15.67
N GLU A 46 -3.81 -7.61 16.59
CA GLU A 46 -3.91 -8.85 17.34
C GLU A 46 -4.63 -9.96 16.56
N GLU A 47 -5.75 -9.64 15.95
CA GLU A 47 -6.68 -10.61 15.34
C GLU A 47 -6.75 -10.52 13.82
N GLY A 48 -6.20 -9.43 13.22
CA GLY A 48 -6.44 -9.10 11.84
C GLY A 48 -7.85 -8.56 11.60
N LEU A 49 -8.22 -8.41 10.33
CA LEU A 49 -9.56 -8.00 9.92
C LEU A 49 -10.13 -9.04 8.97
N GLY A 50 -11.27 -9.62 9.33
CA GLY A 50 -12.03 -10.54 8.46
C GLY A 50 -12.58 -9.82 7.22
N PHE A 51 -12.47 -10.44 6.06
CA PHE A 51 -13.04 -9.96 4.82
C PHE A 51 -13.47 -11.12 3.91
N ASP A 52 -14.35 -10.82 2.97
CA ASP A 52 -14.81 -11.79 1.96
C ASP A 52 -13.66 -12.11 0.98
N GLY A 53 -13.16 -13.35 1.03
CA GLY A 53 -12.07 -13.83 0.17
C GLY A 53 -12.38 -13.80 -1.32
N SER A 54 -13.65 -13.71 -1.71
CA SER A 54 -14.06 -13.53 -3.11
C SER A 54 -13.63 -12.17 -3.68
N ALA A 55 -13.29 -11.21 -2.81
CA ALA A 55 -12.72 -9.92 -3.22
C ALA A 55 -11.33 -10.05 -3.84
N ILE A 56 -10.64 -11.18 -3.67
CA ILE A 56 -9.36 -11.47 -4.29
C ILE A 56 -9.63 -12.26 -5.57
N GLU A 57 -9.50 -11.58 -6.70
CA GLU A 57 -9.74 -12.16 -8.01
C GLU A 57 -8.82 -13.36 -8.25
N GLY A 58 -9.36 -14.47 -8.77
CA GLY A 58 -8.65 -15.72 -9.00
C GLY A 58 -8.65 -16.68 -7.80
N MET A 59 -9.07 -16.27 -6.63
CA MET A 59 -9.46 -17.19 -5.57
C MET A 59 -10.89 -17.64 -5.84
N THR A 60 -11.03 -18.92 -6.02
CA THR A 60 -12.23 -19.63 -6.46
C THR A 60 -13.56 -18.99 -6.02
N ARG A 61 -14.40 -18.63 -6.97
CA ARG A 61 -15.81 -18.26 -6.76
C ARG A 61 -16.66 -19.38 -6.13
N VAL A 62 -16.05 -20.44 -5.63
CA VAL A 62 -16.72 -21.66 -5.18
C VAL A 62 -16.73 -21.78 -3.65
N SER A 63 -15.90 -21.02 -2.94
CA SER A 63 -15.88 -21.00 -1.48
C SER A 63 -15.87 -19.53 -1.03
N GLU A 64 -16.97 -19.10 -0.45
CA GLU A 64 -17.11 -17.83 0.27
C GLU A 64 -16.39 -17.95 1.63
N ASP A 65 -15.15 -18.41 1.62
CA ASP A 65 -14.39 -18.51 2.85
C ASP A 65 -13.92 -17.13 3.24
N ASP A 66 -14.29 -16.70 4.44
CA ASP A 66 -13.76 -15.51 5.06
C ASP A 66 -12.23 -15.63 5.14
N MET A 67 -11.55 -14.56 4.77
CA MET A 67 -10.09 -14.45 4.88
C MET A 67 -9.74 -13.38 5.89
N ILE A 68 -8.49 -13.37 6.33
CA ILE A 68 -8.00 -12.39 7.30
C ILE A 68 -6.96 -11.49 6.63
N VAL A 69 -7.17 -10.16 6.72
CA VAL A 69 -6.16 -9.15 6.40
C VAL A 69 -5.36 -8.86 7.65
N GLN A 70 -4.08 -9.21 7.67
CA GLN A 70 -3.17 -9.00 8.78
C GLN A 70 -2.24 -7.82 8.48
N PRO A 71 -2.38 -6.68 9.19
CA PRO A 71 -1.52 -5.52 8.98
C PRO A 71 -0.06 -5.78 9.34
N ASP A 72 0.86 -5.29 8.51
CA ASP A 72 2.29 -5.27 8.80
C ASP A 72 2.68 -3.87 9.32
N PRO A 73 2.89 -3.70 10.65
CA PRO A 73 3.19 -2.40 11.24
C PRO A 73 4.52 -1.80 10.75
N SER A 74 5.43 -2.64 10.22
CA SER A 74 6.70 -2.16 9.65
C SER A 74 6.51 -1.28 8.41
N THR A 75 5.35 -1.38 7.79
CA THR A 75 4.99 -0.65 6.57
C THR A 75 4.11 0.57 6.83
N PHE A 76 3.87 0.93 8.08
CA PHE A 76 3.03 2.07 8.44
C PHE A 76 3.57 3.37 7.85
N GLN A 77 2.68 4.13 7.17
CA GLN A 77 3.00 5.48 6.66
C GLN A 77 1.77 6.38 6.64
N ILE A 78 2.01 7.66 6.92
CA ILE A 78 1.04 8.73 6.66
C ILE A 78 1.01 9.02 5.16
N LEU A 79 -0.19 9.19 4.58
CA LEU A 79 -0.35 9.54 3.17
C LEU A 79 -0.40 11.07 3.02
N PRO A 80 0.66 11.73 2.52
CA PRO A 80 0.75 13.19 2.50
C PRO A 80 -0.26 13.85 1.55
N TRP A 81 -0.70 13.13 0.51
CA TRP A 81 -1.68 13.63 -0.47
C TRP A 81 -3.15 13.41 -0.07
N ARG A 82 -3.39 12.68 1.01
CA ARG A 82 -4.71 12.46 1.59
C ARG A 82 -4.88 13.32 2.84
N GLY A 83 -4.30 14.52 2.79
CA GLY A 83 -4.33 15.44 3.91
C GLY A 83 -5.54 16.35 3.82
N GLY A 84 -6.34 16.32 4.83
CA GLY A 84 -7.07 17.43 5.43
C GLY A 84 -6.35 17.72 6.74
N PRO A 85 -6.93 18.53 7.63
CA PRO A 85 -6.42 18.68 8.98
C PRO A 85 -6.33 17.34 9.73
N GLN A 86 -7.03 16.31 9.26
CA GLN A 86 -7.02 14.95 9.80
C GLN A 86 -6.42 14.00 8.75
N GLY A 87 -5.27 13.42 9.06
CA GLY A 87 -4.51 12.58 8.15
C GLY A 87 -5.13 11.21 7.85
N THR A 88 -4.65 10.60 6.79
CA THR A 88 -4.89 9.18 6.48
C THR A 88 -3.57 8.44 6.51
N ALA A 89 -3.53 7.29 7.16
CA ALA A 89 -2.39 6.38 7.15
C ALA A 89 -2.67 5.15 6.28
N ARG A 90 -1.62 4.40 5.98
CA ARG A 90 -1.75 3.08 5.34
C ARG A 90 -0.76 2.09 5.93
N MET A 91 -1.09 0.80 5.83
CA MET A 91 -0.18 -0.32 6.00
C MET A 91 -0.40 -1.33 4.89
N PHE A 92 0.67 -2.01 4.46
CA PHE A 92 0.54 -3.23 3.68
C PHE A 92 0.19 -4.39 4.60
N CYS A 93 -0.59 -5.33 4.06
CA CYS A 93 -1.08 -6.45 4.81
C CYS A 93 -0.73 -7.77 4.14
N ASP A 94 -0.61 -8.80 4.94
CA ASP A 94 -0.62 -10.18 4.50
C ASP A 94 -2.06 -10.71 4.51
N ILE A 95 -2.33 -11.71 3.70
CA ILE A 95 -3.62 -12.40 3.69
C ILE A 95 -3.43 -13.77 4.29
N LEU A 96 -4.26 -14.07 5.28
CA LEU A 96 -4.29 -15.34 5.98
C LEU A 96 -5.61 -16.05 5.71
N THR A 97 -5.56 -17.38 5.83
CA THR A 97 -6.77 -18.22 5.89
C THR A 97 -7.49 -18.01 7.22
N PRO A 98 -8.73 -18.46 7.39
CA PRO A 98 -9.46 -18.41 8.67
C PRO A 98 -8.71 -19.09 9.83
N ASP A 99 -7.89 -20.07 9.53
CA ASP A 99 -7.05 -20.77 10.52
C ASP A 99 -5.78 -20.01 10.89
N GLY A 100 -5.56 -18.81 10.32
CA GLY A 100 -4.40 -17.96 10.58
C GLY A 100 -3.14 -18.34 9.79
N GLU A 101 -3.25 -19.28 8.84
CA GLU A 101 -2.12 -19.66 7.99
C GLU A 101 -1.98 -18.72 6.78
N PRO A 102 -0.76 -18.46 6.29
CA PRO A 102 -0.57 -17.64 5.11
C PRO A 102 -1.29 -18.18 3.87
N SER A 103 -2.09 -17.33 3.23
CA SER A 103 -2.78 -17.71 2.00
C SER A 103 -1.80 -17.94 0.86
N LEU A 104 -1.97 -19.05 0.13
CA LEU A 104 -1.17 -19.33 -1.06
C LEU A 104 -1.49 -18.40 -2.24
N GLY A 105 -2.65 -17.78 -2.22
CA GLY A 105 -3.09 -16.80 -3.22
C GLY A 105 -2.61 -15.37 -2.94
N ASP A 106 -1.96 -15.12 -1.80
CA ASP A 106 -1.41 -13.82 -1.47
C ASP A 106 -0.08 -13.57 -2.22
N PRO A 107 -0.01 -12.61 -3.17
CA PRO A 107 1.24 -12.29 -3.88
C PRO A 107 2.36 -11.85 -2.93
N ARG A 108 2.01 -11.19 -1.82
CA ARG A 108 3.00 -10.78 -0.81
C ARG A 108 3.60 -11.98 -0.08
N HIS A 109 2.80 -13.00 0.19
CA HIS A 109 3.30 -14.26 0.75
C HIS A 109 4.22 -14.99 -0.23
N VAL A 110 3.89 -15.01 -1.52
CA VAL A 110 4.76 -15.59 -2.56
C VAL A 110 6.11 -14.90 -2.59
N LEU A 111 6.14 -13.55 -2.52
CA LEU A 111 7.37 -12.78 -2.44
C LEU A 111 8.18 -13.11 -1.16
N LYS A 112 7.54 -13.16 0.00
CA LYS A 112 8.19 -13.51 1.27
C LYS A 112 8.85 -14.90 1.20
N ARG A 113 8.17 -15.88 0.61
CA ARG A 113 8.73 -17.24 0.37
C ARG A 113 9.95 -17.21 -0.54
N ALA A 114 9.90 -16.44 -1.63
CA ALA A 114 11.03 -16.31 -2.55
C ALA A 114 12.24 -15.68 -1.87
N LEU A 115 12.03 -14.61 -1.09
CA LEU A 115 13.08 -13.94 -0.31
C LEU A 115 13.66 -14.86 0.77
N ALA A 116 12.84 -15.64 1.47
CA ALA A 116 13.32 -16.62 2.44
C ALA A 116 14.22 -17.66 1.77
N LYS A 117 13.82 -18.16 0.60
CA LYS A 117 14.63 -19.11 -0.17
C LYS A 117 15.94 -18.52 -0.68
N ALA A 118 15.98 -17.25 -1.04
CA ALA A 118 17.21 -16.54 -1.38
C ALA A 118 18.14 -16.43 -0.15
N LYS A 119 17.57 -16.08 1.00
CA LYS A 119 18.29 -15.97 2.27
C LYS A 119 18.92 -17.29 2.72
N GLU A 120 18.23 -18.41 2.58
CA GLU A 120 18.76 -19.77 2.85
C GLU A 120 20.01 -20.08 2.01
N LYS A 121 20.10 -19.49 0.81
CA LYS A 121 21.26 -19.62 -0.08
C LYS A 121 22.32 -18.55 0.15
N GLY A 122 22.19 -17.71 1.16
CA GLY A 122 23.14 -16.65 1.51
C GLY A 122 23.00 -15.37 0.68
N PHE A 123 21.91 -15.20 -0.09
CA PHE A 123 21.65 -14.01 -0.89
C PHE A 123 20.74 -13.01 -0.20
N THR A 124 21.05 -11.73 -0.34
CA THR A 124 20.14 -10.61 -0.09
C THR A 124 19.75 -10.01 -1.43
N PHE A 125 18.45 -9.89 -1.67
CA PHE A 125 17.93 -9.36 -2.92
C PHE A 125 17.51 -7.90 -2.75
N TYR A 126 18.05 -7.03 -3.60
CA TYR A 126 17.70 -5.60 -3.66
C TYR A 126 17.03 -5.28 -4.98
N VAL A 127 16.04 -4.43 -4.94
CA VAL A 127 15.38 -3.86 -6.12
C VAL A 127 15.39 -2.34 -6.02
N HIS A 128 15.53 -1.69 -7.16
CA HIS A 128 15.37 -0.25 -7.29
C HIS A 128 14.36 0.01 -8.39
N PRO A 129 13.16 0.53 -8.08
CA PRO A 129 12.18 0.87 -9.09
C PRO A 129 12.56 2.17 -9.80
N GLU A 130 12.38 2.20 -11.11
CA GLU A 130 12.42 3.41 -11.92
C GLU A 130 10.99 3.78 -12.29
N ILE A 131 10.61 5.03 -12.02
CA ILE A 131 9.27 5.53 -12.28
C ILE A 131 9.39 6.64 -13.32
N GLU A 132 8.84 6.41 -14.50
CA GLU A 132 8.73 7.40 -15.56
C GLU A 132 7.34 8.05 -15.51
N PHE A 133 7.27 9.37 -15.58
CA PHE A 133 6.02 10.09 -15.54
C PHE A 133 6.09 11.42 -16.28
N TYR A 134 4.92 11.93 -16.68
CA TYR A 134 4.75 13.26 -17.24
C TYR A 134 3.92 14.11 -16.30
N LEU A 135 4.30 15.39 -16.18
CA LEU A 135 3.52 16.37 -15.45
C LEU A 135 2.71 17.20 -16.42
N PHE A 136 1.43 17.36 -16.13
CA PHE A 136 0.51 18.13 -16.94
C PHE A 136 -0.08 19.28 -16.12
N GLU A 137 -0.53 20.33 -16.81
CA GLU A 137 -1.36 21.36 -16.18
C GLU A 137 -2.63 20.74 -15.60
N ASN A 138 -3.19 21.41 -14.59
CA ASN A 138 -4.44 20.95 -13.98
C ASN A 138 -5.56 20.93 -15.03
N GLN A 139 -6.07 19.77 -15.33
CA GLN A 139 -7.04 19.57 -16.38
C GLN A 139 -8.46 19.50 -15.81
N THR A 140 -9.30 20.43 -16.20
CA THR A 140 -10.72 20.48 -15.85
C THR A 140 -11.63 19.91 -16.96
N ASP A 141 -11.11 19.82 -18.19
CA ASP A 141 -11.85 19.33 -19.37
C ASP A 141 -11.19 18.08 -19.94
N TRP A 142 -11.74 16.93 -19.60
CA TRP A 142 -11.25 15.61 -20.02
C TRP A 142 -11.50 15.27 -21.50
N SER A 143 -12.18 16.14 -22.24
CA SER A 143 -12.36 15.99 -23.69
C SER A 143 -11.17 16.50 -24.50
N LYS A 144 -10.25 17.25 -23.87
CA LYS A 144 -9.06 17.80 -24.51
C LYS A 144 -7.82 16.98 -24.20
N ALA A 145 -6.84 17.05 -25.09
CA ALA A 145 -5.54 16.47 -24.82
C ALA A 145 -4.86 17.19 -23.64
N PRO A 146 -4.17 16.46 -22.74
CA PRO A 146 -3.47 17.07 -21.61
C PRO A 146 -2.34 17.99 -22.10
N THR A 147 -2.17 19.14 -21.45
CA THR A 147 -1.11 20.10 -21.76
C THR A 147 0.07 19.84 -20.82
N PRO A 148 1.28 19.52 -21.32
CA PRO A 148 2.48 19.41 -20.47
C PRO A 148 2.78 20.72 -19.77
N ILE A 149 3.33 20.67 -18.53
CA ILE A 149 3.71 21.88 -17.79
C ILE A 149 5.00 22.52 -18.31
N ASP A 150 5.79 21.79 -19.07
CA ASP A 150 7.01 22.25 -19.73
C ASP A 150 7.28 21.50 -21.04
N GLU A 151 8.25 22.00 -21.82
CA GLU A 151 8.72 21.40 -23.08
C GLU A 151 10.09 20.73 -22.93
N GLY A 152 10.55 20.49 -21.69
CA GLY A 152 11.85 19.89 -21.43
C GLY A 152 11.93 18.45 -21.92
N GLY A 153 13.04 18.10 -22.58
CA GLY A 153 13.36 16.74 -23.00
C GLY A 153 14.13 15.94 -21.95
N TYR A 154 14.55 14.74 -22.33
CA TYR A 154 15.32 13.83 -21.49
C TYR A 154 16.67 14.45 -21.12
N PHE A 155 17.00 14.47 -19.84
CA PHE A 155 18.16 15.15 -19.25
C PHE A 155 18.19 16.69 -19.36
N ASP A 156 17.17 17.33 -19.90
CA ASP A 156 17.15 18.78 -19.93
C ASP A 156 17.01 19.36 -18.52
N HIS A 157 17.93 20.26 -18.20
CA HIS A 157 17.86 21.08 -16.98
C HIS A 157 17.33 22.46 -17.34
N VAL A 158 16.02 22.62 -17.25
CA VAL A 158 15.34 23.89 -17.58
C VAL A 158 15.10 24.70 -16.31
N PRO A 159 15.91 25.71 -15.96
CA PRO A 159 15.88 26.41 -14.67
C PRO A 159 14.56 27.13 -14.35
N ARG A 160 13.68 27.27 -15.32
CA ARG A 160 12.37 27.95 -15.18
C ARG A 160 11.18 27.01 -15.32
N SER A 161 11.42 25.71 -15.38
CA SER A 161 10.33 24.76 -15.48
C SER A 161 9.66 24.59 -14.11
N PRO A 162 8.34 24.80 -14.01
CA PRO A 162 7.60 24.54 -12.77
C PRO A 162 7.66 23.06 -12.36
N GLY A 163 8.03 22.15 -13.26
CA GLY A 163 8.19 20.72 -12.96
C GLY A 163 9.50 20.35 -12.29
N MET A 164 10.49 21.26 -12.17
CA MET A 164 11.78 20.94 -11.57
C MET A 164 11.71 20.56 -10.10
N ASP A 165 10.81 21.18 -9.35
CA ASP A 165 10.65 20.90 -7.91
C ASP A 165 9.97 19.56 -7.63
N PHE A 166 9.48 18.87 -8.67
CA PHE A 166 8.80 17.58 -8.57
C PHE A 166 9.63 16.39 -9.10
N ARG A 167 10.85 16.64 -9.55
CA ARG A 167 11.74 15.61 -10.14
C ARG A 167 12.81 15.12 -9.19
#